data_1d755f1aef34c17f1517dfa7c08fb073
#
_entry.id   1d755f1aef34c17f1517dfa7c08fb073
#
_cell.length_a   1.000
_cell.length_b   1.000
_cell.length_c   1.000
_cell.angle_alpha   90.00
_cell.angle_beta   90.00
_cell.angle_gamma   90.00
#
_symmetry.space_group_name_H-M   'P 1'
#
loop_
_entity.id
_entity.type
_entity.pdbx_description
1 polymer ?
#
loop_
_entity_poly.entity_id
_entity_poly.type
_entity_poly.pdbx_seq_one_letter_code
_entity_poly.pdbx_strand_id
1 'polypeptide(L)'
;LDLLTMSINNLRRRKVRTALTVLGVVIGTASVVVMVSLGIGLNALMMEMYSSYGSMTAIEIYNYGNNGNNGTSDNPLYLTDDTVKEFLRIPHVTSASPVLETNVILKQGVYETNTSINGVTREFMEQIPLGQGKLPDPKSTEMEFIYGNAVVQWFQNSKTGKGYWDTQELPDIDYMNKPMFVIFDTDAYYQSRSGGSGDGTPVKAPKKYLIRTA
;
A
#
# COMPACT_ATOMS: atom_id res chain seq x y z
N LEU A 1 -42.19 21.30 -45.34
CA LEU A 1 -41.71 19.96 -45.70
C LEU A 1 -40.93 19.96 -47.01
N ASP A 2 -41.34 20.74 -48.01
CA ASP A 2 -40.70 20.77 -49.34
C ASP A 2 -39.25 21.28 -49.34
N LEU A 3 -38.94 22.27 -48.51
CA LEU A 3 -37.57 22.81 -48.38
C LEU A 3 -36.60 21.76 -47.81
N LEU A 4 -37.01 20.95 -46.82
CA LEU A 4 -36.21 19.86 -46.28
C LEU A 4 -35.98 18.76 -47.32
N THR A 5 -37.01 18.40 -48.06
CA THR A 5 -36.94 17.38 -49.13
C THR A 5 -36.02 17.83 -50.28
N MET A 6 -36.05 19.12 -50.65
CA MET A 6 -35.19 19.72 -51.66
C MET A 6 -33.74 19.74 -51.17
N SER A 7 -33.47 20.08 -49.90
CA SER A 7 -32.14 20.07 -49.32
C SER A 7 -31.54 18.67 -49.30
N ILE A 8 -32.30 17.67 -48.89
CA ILE A 8 -31.89 16.25 -48.82
C ILE A 8 -31.58 15.74 -50.27
N ASN A 9 -32.38 16.07 -51.25
CA ASN A 9 -32.14 15.67 -52.62
C ASN A 9 -30.86 16.33 -53.21
N ASN A 10 -30.56 17.58 -52.88
CA ASN A 10 -29.33 18.24 -53.29
C ASN A 10 -28.08 17.63 -52.63
N LEU A 11 -28.17 17.25 -51.35
CA LEU A 11 -27.12 16.49 -50.63
C LEU A 11 -26.87 15.12 -51.29
N ARG A 12 -27.91 14.46 -51.72
CA ARG A 12 -27.85 13.11 -52.36
C ARG A 12 -27.24 13.17 -53.79
N ARG A 13 -27.34 14.28 -54.48
CA ARG A 13 -26.74 14.46 -55.83
C ARG A 13 -25.21 14.62 -55.77
N ARG A 14 -24.65 15.15 -54.65
CA ARG A 14 -23.21 15.36 -54.48
C ARG A 14 -22.65 14.50 -53.32
N LYS A 15 -22.88 13.18 -53.37
CA LYS A 15 -22.58 12.22 -52.30
C LYS A 15 -21.17 12.29 -51.75
N VAL A 16 -20.16 12.42 -52.64
CA VAL A 16 -18.74 12.45 -52.23
C VAL A 16 -18.40 13.70 -51.43
N ARG A 17 -18.90 14.87 -51.83
CA ARG A 17 -18.63 16.13 -51.14
C ARG A 17 -19.29 16.14 -49.75
N THR A 18 -20.53 15.69 -49.69
CA THR A 18 -21.29 15.61 -48.45
C THR A 18 -20.65 14.60 -47.50
N ALA A 19 -20.25 13.43 -47.99
CA ALA A 19 -19.57 12.41 -47.19
C ALA A 19 -18.23 12.94 -46.61
N LEU A 20 -17.43 13.65 -47.41
CA LEU A 20 -16.16 14.24 -46.97
C LEU A 20 -16.36 15.30 -45.85
N THR A 21 -17.37 16.20 -46.04
CA THR A 21 -17.63 17.22 -45.01
C THR A 21 -18.16 16.61 -43.73
N VAL A 22 -19.09 15.65 -43.80
CA VAL A 22 -19.59 14.93 -42.61
C VAL A 22 -18.47 14.15 -41.91
N LEU A 23 -17.63 13.45 -42.68
CA LEU A 23 -16.49 12.73 -42.14
C LEU A 23 -15.51 13.67 -41.40
N GLY A 24 -15.23 14.84 -41.98
CA GLY A 24 -14.36 15.84 -41.32
C GLY A 24 -14.94 16.35 -40.00
N VAL A 25 -16.24 16.63 -39.97
CA VAL A 25 -16.91 17.04 -38.72
C VAL A 25 -16.91 15.91 -37.70
N VAL A 26 -17.22 14.68 -38.12
CA VAL A 26 -17.23 13.49 -37.19
C VAL A 26 -15.84 13.27 -36.62
N ILE A 27 -14.79 13.28 -37.44
CA ILE A 27 -13.42 13.11 -36.95
C ILE A 27 -13.03 14.25 -36.00
N GLY A 28 -13.36 15.48 -36.34
CA GLY A 28 -13.06 16.64 -35.49
C GLY A 28 -13.77 16.57 -34.14
N THR A 29 -15.06 16.30 -34.13
CA THR A 29 -15.81 16.17 -32.87
C THR A 29 -15.37 14.96 -32.07
N ALA A 30 -15.15 13.81 -32.71
CA ALA A 30 -14.66 12.62 -32.03
C ALA A 30 -13.29 12.86 -31.36
N SER A 31 -12.37 13.56 -32.03
CA SER A 31 -11.07 13.89 -31.44
C SER A 31 -11.19 14.72 -30.17
N VAL A 32 -12.07 15.72 -30.16
CA VAL A 32 -12.29 16.56 -28.98
C VAL A 32 -12.89 15.75 -27.84
N VAL A 33 -13.89 14.92 -28.13
CA VAL A 33 -14.54 14.05 -27.12
C VAL A 33 -13.53 13.09 -26.52
N VAL A 34 -12.70 12.42 -27.33
CA VAL A 34 -11.67 11.49 -26.84
C VAL A 34 -10.66 12.23 -25.97
N MET A 35 -10.20 13.42 -26.38
CA MET A 35 -9.22 14.19 -25.59
C MET A 35 -9.78 14.60 -24.24
N VAL A 36 -11.02 15.09 -24.18
CA VAL A 36 -11.67 15.47 -22.92
C VAL A 36 -11.92 14.25 -22.04
N SER A 37 -12.42 13.15 -22.61
CA SER A 37 -12.65 11.89 -21.87
C SER A 37 -11.36 11.32 -21.29
N LEU A 38 -10.27 11.36 -22.05
CA LEU A 38 -8.95 10.92 -21.58
C LEU A 38 -8.46 11.79 -20.43
N GLY A 39 -8.63 13.12 -20.52
CA GLY A 39 -8.24 14.03 -19.45
C GLY A 39 -9.01 13.78 -18.15
N ILE A 40 -10.32 13.58 -18.23
CA ILE A 40 -11.17 13.25 -17.06
C ILE A 40 -10.78 11.88 -16.50
N GLY A 41 -10.60 10.88 -17.36
CA GLY A 41 -10.23 9.53 -16.95
C GLY A 41 -8.87 9.47 -16.25
N LEU A 42 -7.86 10.16 -16.81
CA LEU A 42 -6.54 10.25 -16.18
C LEU A 42 -6.59 10.95 -14.82
N ASN A 43 -7.36 12.04 -14.70
CA ASN A 43 -7.51 12.73 -13.43
C ASN A 43 -8.18 11.83 -12.36
N ALA A 44 -9.20 11.07 -12.74
CA ALA A 44 -9.86 10.12 -11.84
C ALA A 44 -8.91 9.01 -11.40
N LEU A 45 -8.13 8.43 -12.32
CA LEU A 45 -7.12 7.42 -12.01
C LEU A 45 -6.02 7.95 -11.09
N MET A 46 -5.56 9.19 -11.32
CA MET A 46 -4.56 9.82 -10.44
C MET A 46 -5.11 10.03 -9.04
N MET A 47 -6.35 10.51 -8.90
CA MET A 47 -7.00 10.69 -7.60
C MET A 47 -7.17 9.36 -6.86
N GLU A 48 -7.57 8.29 -7.55
CA GLU A 48 -7.68 6.95 -6.98
C GLU A 48 -6.30 6.43 -6.53
N MET A 49 -5.27 6.62 -7.36
CA MET A 49 -3.92 6.24 -7.04
C MET A 49 -3.38 6.99 -5.81
N TYR A 50 -3.55 8.31 -5.74
CA TYR A 50 -3.15 9.09 -4.56
C TYR A 50 -3.92 8.68 -3.30
N SER A 51 -5.21 8.39 -3.39
CA SER A 51 -6.00 7.95 -2.25
C SER A 51 -5.60 6.54 -1.75
N SER A 52 -5.05 5.71 -2.62
CA SER A 52 -4.55 4.37 -2.25
C SER A 52 -3.21 4.40 -1.50
N TYR A 53 -2.41 5.45 -1.68
CA TYR A 53 -1.15 5.64 -0.94
C TYR A 53 -1.34 6.23 0.47
N GLY A 54 -2.57 6.51 0.88
CA GLY A 54 -2.89 7.07 2.20
C GLY A 54 -3.70 8.37 2.11
N SER A 55 -3.85 9.04 3.24
CA SER A 55 -4.54 10.33 3.28
C SER A 55 -3.70 11.42 2.60
N MET A 56 -4.29 12.14 1.64
CA MET A 56 -3.64 13.29 1.00
C MET A 56 -3.33 14.45 1.95
N THR A 57 -3.84 14.38 3.18
CA THR A 57 -3.59 15.36 4.25
C THR A 57 -2.57 14.85 5.27
N ALA A 58 -2.06 13.64 5.12
CA ALA A 58 -1.03 13.10 6.00
C ALA A 58 0.36 13.51 5.53
N ILE A 59 1.16 14.00 6.48
CA ILE A 59 2.58 14.33 6.25
C ILE A 59 3.40 13.34 7.08
N GLU A 60 4.25 12.59 6.40
CA GLU A 60 5.18 11.68 7.06
C GLU A 60 6.50 12.39 7.31
N ILE A 61 6.98 12.33 8.54
CA ILE A 61 8.22 12.95 8.98
C ILE A 61 9.21 11.86 9.36
N TYR A 62 10.31 11.80 8.63
CA TYR A 62 11.37 10.85 8.86
C TYR A 62 12.61 11.53 9.44
N ASN A 63 13.26 10.86 10.38
CA ASN A 63 14.57 11.28 10.85
C ASN A 63 15.66 10.72 9.93
N TYR A 64 16.06 11.47 8.91
CA TYR A 64 17.13 11.08 7.99
C TYR A 64 18.55 11.25 8.55
N GLY A 65 18.71 11.86 9.73
CA GLY A 65 20.02 12.25 10.28
C GLY A 65 20.82 11.13 10.96
N ASN A 66 20.25 9.92 11.13
CA ASN A 66 20.90 8.86 11.91
C ASN A 66 21.22 7.58 11.11
N ASN A 67 21.33 7.68 9.81
CA ASN A 67 21.80 6.55 9.02
C ASN A 67 23.35 6.50 9.04
N GLY A 68 23.88 5.66 9.90
CA GLY A 68 25.24 5.41 10.38
C GLY A 68 26.44 5.46 9.44
N ASN A 69 26.43 6.26 8.38
CA ASN A 69 27.61 6.53 7.56
C ASN A 69 27.62 7.99 7.08
N ASN A 70 28.53 8.78 7.65
CA ASN A 70 28.99 10.09 7.17
C ASN A 70 28.10 11.34 7.38
N GLY A 71 27.44 11.49 8.50
CA GLY A 71 26.90 12.79 8.88
C GLY A 71 27.31 13.15 10.29
N THR A 72 28.38 13.92 10.45
CA THR A 72 28.68 14.68 11.67
C THR A 72 27.64 15.78 11.83
N SER A 73 26.44 15.40 12.22
CA SER A 73 25.47 16.35 12.76
C SER A 73 25.67 16.37 14.26
N ASP A 74 26.24 17.43 14.79
CA ASP A 74 26.48 17.62 16.23
C ASP A 74 25.18 17.67 17.05
N ASN A 75 24.03 17.52 16.41
CA ASN A 75 22.73 17.51 17.07
C ASN A 75 21.75 16.59 16.32
N PRO A 76 21.76 15.27 16.59
CA PRO A 76 20.78 14.37 15.99
C PRO A 76 19.38 14.76 16.45
N LEU A 77 18.52 15.15 15.51
CA LEU A 77 17.10 15.37 15.75
C LEU A 77 16.44 14.02 16.06
N TYR A 78 16.19 13.77 17.32
CA TYR A 78 15.41 12.61 17.72
C TYR A 78 13.92 12.95 17.67
N LEU A 79 13.15 12.14 16.97
CA LEU A 79 11.69 12.20 17.06
C LEU A 79 11.27 11.54 18.37
N THR A 80 10.80 12.33 19.31
CA THR A 80 10.37 11.91 20.64
C THR A 80 8.88 12.19 20.85
N ASP A 81 8.31 11.67 21.91
CA ASP A 81 6.93 11.99 22.29
C ASP A 81 6.68 13.49 22.51
N ASP A 82 7.70 14.25 22.90
CA ASP A 82 7.59 15.70 23.04
C ASP A 82 7.52 16.39 21.68
N THR A 83 8.25 15.87 20.68
CA THR A 83 8.14 16.35 19.29
C THR A 83 6.72 16.15 18.74
N VAL A 84 6.07 15.04 19.07
CA VAL A 84 4.66 14.79 18.69
C VAL A 84 3.73 15.85 19.30
N LYS A 85 3.96 16.21 20.58
CA LYS A 85 3.19 17.28 21.25
C LYS A 85 3.43 18.64 20.63
N GLU A 86 4.64 18.92 20.14
CA GLU A 86 4.96 20.17 19.44
C GLU A 86 4.22 20.23 18.09
N PHE A 87 4.18 19.13 17.33
CA PHE A 87 3.43 19.08 16.08
C PHE A 87 1.93 19.35 16.28
N LEU A 88 1.34 18.85 17.36
CA LEU A 88 -0.06 19.11 17.68
C LEU A 88 -0.37 20.59 17.98
N ARG A 89 0.65 21.41 18.25
CA ARG A 89 0.49 22.87 18.46
C ARG A 89 0.51 23.67 17.16
N ILE A 90 0.90 23.07 16.05
CA ILE A 90 0.97 23.73 14.75
C ILE A 90 -0.45 23.98 14.24
N PRO A 91 -0.79 25.20 13.79
CA PRO A 91 -2.10 25.48 13.23
C PRO A 91 -2.44 24.51 12.07
N HIS A 92 -3.68 24.04 12.04
CA HIS A 92 -4.21 23.10 11.04
C HIS A 92 -3.73 21.65 11.17
N VAL A 93 -2.91 21.31 12.15
CA VAL A 93 -2.63 19.92 12.50
C VAL A 93 -3.75 19.42 13.42
N THR A 94 -4.48 18.41 12.94
CA THR A 94 -5.61 17.81 13.67
C THR A 94 -5.20 16.61 14.50
N SER A 95 -4.19 15.85 14.04
CA SER A 95 -3.65 14.70 14.74
C SER A 95 -2.18 14.51 14.40
N ALA A 96 -1.43 13.94 15.31
CA ALA A 96 -0.06 13.49 15.09
C ALA A 96 0.11 12.13 15.78
N SER A 97 0.62 11.17 15.04
CA SER A 97 0.83 9.81 15.52
C SER A 97 2.31 9.42 15.38
N PRO A 98 2.97 8.99 16.45
CA PRO A 98 4.26 8.34 16.31
C PRO A 98 4.07 7.01 15.58
N VAL A 99 5.01 6.66 14.72
CA VAL A 99 5.08 5.38 14.03
C VAL A 99 6.35 4.68 14.45
N LEU A 100 6.20 3.50 15.06
CA LEU A 100 7.32 2.64 15.41
C LEU A 100 7.38 1.50 14.41
N GLU A 101 8.39 1.51 13.56
CA GLU A 101 8.61 0.46 12.57
C GLU A 101 9.63 -0.56 13.09
N THR A 102 9.32 -1.84 12.92
CA THR A 102 10.25 -2.93 13.19
C THR A 102 10.08 -4.06 12.18
N ASN A 103 11.19 -4.72 11.86
CA ASN A 103 11.17 -5.88 10.98
C ASN A 103 10.81 -7.15 11.75
N VAL A 104 9.97 -7.96 11.14
CA VAL A 104 9.50 -9.22 11.74
C VAL A 104 9.40 -10.31 10.69
N ILE A 105 9.40 -11.55 11.16
CA ILE A 105 9.01 -12.68 10.34
C ILE A 105 7.61 -13.11 10.73
N LEU A 106 6.69 -13.07 9.78
CA LEU A 106 5.36 -13.65 9.93
C LEU A 106 5.38 -15.09 9.41
N LYS A 107 4.72 -15.98 10.14
CA LYS A 107 4.69 -17.40 9.80
C LYS A 107 3.31 -17.99 9.99
N GLN A 108 2.82 -18.67 8.95
CA GLN A 108 1.62 -19.48 9.01
C GLN A 108 1.86 -20.84 8.34
N GLY A 109 1.85 -21.90 9.13
CA GLY A 109 2.14 -23.25 8.65
C GLY A 109 3.54 -23.34 8.03
N VAL A 110 3.60 -23.66 6.73
CA VAL A 110 4.83 -23.74 5.95
C VAL A 110 5.23 -22.43 5.28
N TYR A 111 4.36 -21.44 5.32
CA TYR A 111 4.61 -20.14 4.69
C TYR A 111 5.19 -19.15 5.67
N GLU A 112 6.12 -18.34 5.21
CA GLU A 112 6.77 -17.29 5.98
C GLU A 112 7.06 -16.07 5.10
N THR A 113 7.11 -14.89 5.70
CA THR A 113 7.53 -13.66 5.06
C THR A 113 8.32 -12.80 6.02
N ASN A 114 9.34 -12.10 5.51
CA ASN A 114 10.01 -11.03 6.23
C ASN A 114 9.34 -9.71 5.81
N THR A 115 8.82 -8.99 6.77
CA THR A 115 8.11 -7.73 6.51
C THR A 115 8.30 -6.78 7.68
N SER A 116 8.04 -5.50 7.47
CA SER A 116 7.95 -4.55 8.57
C SER A 116 6.53 -4.48 9.12
N ILE A 117 6.44 -4.22 10.41
CA ILE A 117 5.20 -3.87 11.09
C ILE A 117 5.32 -2.48 11.68
N ASN A 118 4.22 -1.74 11.66
CA ASN A 118 4.12 -0.39 12.19
C ASN A 118 3.25 -0.38 13.43
N GLY A 119 3.84 0.02 14.56
CA GLY A 119 3.10 0.37 15.76
C GLY A 119 2.60 1.80 15.64
N VAL A 120 1.29 1.99 15.65
CA VAL A 120 0.65 3.29 15.44
C VAL A 120 -0.41 3.53 16.50
N THR A 121 -0.83 4.78 16.67
CA THR A 121 -1.92 5.12 17.59
C THR A 121 -3.27 4.70 17.04
N ARG A 122 -4.26 4.59 17.92
CA ARG A 122 -5.63 4.24 17.54
C ARG A 122 -6.24 5.26 16.57
N GLU A 123 -5.99 6.54 16.81
CA GLU A 123 -6.48 7.63 15.97
C GLU A 123 -5.95 7.51 14.52
N PHE A 124 -4.74 7.02 14.36
CA PHE A 124 -4.20 6.71 13.04
C PHE A 124 -4.90 5.51 12.39
N MET A 125 -5.12 4.45 13.17
CA MET A 125 -5.80 3.23 12.67
C MET A 125 -7.25 3.51 12.24
N GLU A 126 -7.95 4.42 12.91
CA GLU A 126 -9.33 4.81 12.57
C GLU A 126 -9.46 5.49 11.20
N GLN A 127 -8.35 5.97 10.63
CA GLN A 127 -8.30 6.55 9.29
C GLN A 127 -8.09 5.50 8.18
N ILE A 128 -7.76 4.25 8.55
CA ILE A 128 -7.51 3.18 7.59
C ILE A 128 -8.84 2.50 7.25
N PRO A 129 -9.24 2.47 5.97
CA PRO A 129 -10.44 1.73 5.57
C PRO A 129 -10.21 0.22 5.72
N LEU A 130 -10.98 -0.43 6.57
CA LEU A 130 -10.93 -1.87 6.76
C LEU A 130 -11.83 -2.57 5.73
N GLY A 131 -11.27 -3.56 5.04
CA GLY A 131 -12.04 -4.43 4.14
C GLY A 131 -12.81 -5.52 4.90
N GLN A 132 -12.22 -6.05 5.98
CA GLN A 132 -12.78 -7.09 6.86
C GLN A 132 -12.24 -6.92 8.27
N GLY A 133 -12.95 -7.47 9.26
CA GLY A 133 -12.53 -7.41 10.67
C GLY A 133 -12.93 -6.10 11.35
N LYS A 134 -12.25 -5.80 12.42
CA LYS A 134 -12.45 -4.60 13.26
C LYS A 134 -11.10 -4.05 13.68
N LEU A 135 -11.08 -2.86 14.27
CA LEU A 135 -9.85 -2.31 14.85
C LEU A 135 -9.41 -3.10 16.08
N PRO A 136 -8.08 -3.24 16.30
CA PRO A 136 -7.53 -3.86 17.49
C PRO A 136 -8.11 -3.28 18.78
N ASP A 137 -8.41 -4.13 19.76
CA ASP A 137 -8.91 -3.68 21.06
C ASP A 137 -7.71 -3.30 21.96
N PRO A 138 -7.58 -2.03 22.38
CA PRO A 138 -6.51 -1.59 23.28
C PRO A 138 -6.48 -2.32 24.62
N LYS A 139 -7.58 -2.96 25.03
CA LYS A 139 -7.69 -3.73 26.26
C LYS A 139 -7.41 -5.22 26.07
N SER A 140 -7.21 -5.66 24.84
CA SER A 140 -6.88 -7.05 24.54
C SER A 140 -5.50 -7.39 25.15
N THR A 141 -5.40 -8.56 25.75
CA THR A 141 -4.12 -9.12 26.21
C THR A 141 -3.39 -9.87 25.08
N GLU A 142 -4.06 -10.07 23.97
CA GLU A 142 -3.53 -10.72 22.79
C GLU A 142 -2.98 -9.68 21.82
N MET A 143 -1.96 -10.05 21.05
CA MET A 143 -1.46 -9.18 19.97
C MET A 143 -2.40 -9.29 18.78
N GLU A 144 -3.06 -8.19 18.45
CA GLU A 144 -3.97 -8.07 17.32
C GLU A 144 -3.33 -7.20 16.23
N PHE A 145 -3.39 -7.68 15.00
CA PHE A 145 -2.78 -7.02 13.86
C PHE A 145 -3.80 -6.74 12.76
N ILE A 146 -3.57 -5.65 12.03
CA ILE A 146 -4.23 -5.35 10.76
C ILE A 146 -3.25 -5.71 9.65
N TYR A 147 -3.71 -6.44 8.65
CA TYR A 147 -2.90 -6.86 7.52
C TYR A 147 -3.31 -6.10 6.25
N GLY A 148 -2.35 -5.62 5.50
CA GLY A 148 -2.60 -5.15 4.14
C GLY A 148 -2.99 -6.31 3.22
N ASN A 149 -3.91 -6.08 2.30
CA ASN A 149 -4.40 -7.11 1.36
C ASN A 149 -3.29 -7.70 0.47
N ALA A 150 -2.26 -6.91 0.17
CA ALA A 150 -1.14 -7.33 -0.67
C ALA A 150 -0.08 -8.15 0.07
N VAL A 151 -0.10 -8.21 1.40
CA VAL A 151 0.92 -8.93 2.19
C VAL A 151 0.98 -10.40 1.86
N VAL A 152 -0.15 -11.01 1.45
CA VAL A 152 -0.19 -12.42 1.04
C VAL A 152 0.79 -12.75 -0.10
N GLN A 153 1.03 -11.81 -1.00
CA GLN A 153 1.94 -12.01 -2.15
C GLN A 153 3.41 -12.16 -1.75
N TRP A 154 3.77 -11.71 -0.55
CA TRP A 154 5.15 -11.75 -0.05
C TRP A 154 5.47 -13.02 0.73
N PHE A 155 4.45 -13.84 1.03
CA PHE A 155 4.69 -15.12 1.68
C PHE A 155 5.35 -16.12 0.73
N GLN A 156 6.35 -16.81 1.25
CA GLN A 156 7.10 -17.86 0.56
C GLN A 156 7.02 -19.16 1.35
N ASN A 157 7.06 -20.26 0.65
CA ASN A 157 7.16 -21.58 1.29
C ASN A 157 8.56 -21.75 1.89
N SER A 158 8.64 -21.90 3.21
CA SER A 158 9.92 -21.96 3.95
C SER A 158 10.82 -23.14 3.61
N LYS A 159 10.29 -24.15 2.90
CA LYS A 159 11.07 -25.33 2.47
C LYS A 159 11.58 -25.19 1.05
N THR A 160 10.79 -24.61 0.14
CA THR A 160 11.12 -24.51 -1.28
C THR A 160 11.63 -23.14 -1.68
N GLY A 161 11.42 -22.11 -0.85
CA GLY A 161 11.72 -20.71 -1.16
C GLY A 161 10.80 -20.09 -2.20
N LYS A 162 9.81 -20.83 -2.73
CA LYS A 162 8.92 -20.33 -3.77
C LYS A 162 7.73 -19.56 -3.19
N GLY A 163 7.38 -18.46 -3.82
CA GLY A 163 6.25 -17.62 -3.49
C GLY A 163 5.41 -17.27 -4.72
N TYR A 164 4.52 -16.27 -4.54
CA TYR A 164 3.65 -15.79 -5.62
C TYR A 164 4.44 -15.37 -6.88
N TRP A 165 5.57 -14.73 -6.71
CA TRP A 165 6.37 -14.21 -7.83
C TRP A 165 7.00 -15.32 -8.69
N ASP A 166 7.17 -16.52 -8.11
CA ASP A 166 7.72 -17.69 -8.81
C ASP A 166 6.63 -18.53 -9.47
N THR A 167 5.46 -18.65 -8.80
CA THR A 167 4.40 -19.58 -9.19
C THR A 167 3.21 -18.92 -9.82
N GLN A 168 3.05 -17.60 -9.64
CA GLN A 168 1.86 -16.82 -10.00
C GLN A 168 0.58 -17.27 -9.27
N GLU A 169 0.73 -18.09 -8.22
CA GLU A 169 -0.36 -18.57 -7.37
C GLU A 169 -0.21 -17.96 -5.98
N LEU A 170 -1.32 -17.43 -5.45
CA LEU A 170 -1.32 -16.87 -4.09
C LEU A 170 -1.15 -18.00 -3.06
N PRO A 171 -0.26 -17.83 -2.07
CA PRO A 171 -0.14 -18.75 -0.95
C PRO A 171 -1.47 -18.89 -0.19
N ASP A 172 -1.79 -20.10 0.30
CA ASP A 172 -2.97 -20.36 1.13
C ASP A 172 -2.77 -19.80 2.54
N ILE A 173 -2.91 -18.49 2.67
CA ILE A 173 -2.85 -17.75 3.92
C ILE A 173 -4.25 -17.33 4.32
N ASP A 174 -4.67 -17.76 5.51
CA ASP A 174 -5.95 -17.37 6.10
C ASP A 174 -5.69 -16.53 7.35
N TYR A 175 -5.85 -15.23 7.22
CA TYR A 175 -5.62 -14.30 8.30
C TYR A 175 -6.66 -14.42 9.43
N MET A 176 -7.88 -14.83 9.10
CA MET A 176 -9.00 -14.78 10.04
C MET A 176 -9.15 -16.05 10.87
N ASN A 177 -8.92 -17.23 10.27
CA ASN A 177 -9.27 -18.51 10.90
C ASN A 177 -8.05 -19.35 11.27
N LYS A 178 -6.89 -19.11 10.67
CA LYS A 178 -5.67 -19.87 10.97
C LYS A 178 -4.72 -19.08 11.87
N PRO A 179 -4.08 -19.72 12.86
CA PRO A 179 -3.12 -19.04 13.73
C PRO A 179 -1.91 -18.53 12.93
N MET A 180 -1.52 -17.31 13.19
CA MET A 180 -0.32 -16.69 12.66
C MET A 180 0.67 -16.43 13.80
N PHE A 181 1.96 -16.53 13.49
CA PHE A 181 3.03 -16.29 14.45
C PHE A 181 3.92 -15.16 13.96
N VAL A 182 4.34 -14.33 14.90
CA VAL A 182 5.33 -13.27 14.67
C VAL A 182 6.62 -13.61 15.41
N ILE A 183 7.74 -13.31 14.76
CA ILE A 183 9.09 -13.45 15.30
C ILE A 183 9.77 -12.10 15.16
N PHE A 184 10.13 -11.46 16.28
CA PHE A 184 10.75 -10.16 16.31
C PHE A 184 12.27 -10.21 16.08
N ASP A 185 12.91 -11.26 16.53
CA ASP A 185 14.35 -11.43 16.37
C ASP A 185 14.63 -12.13 15.03
N THR A 186 14.69 -11.34 13.96
CA THR A 186 14.92 -11.81 12.60
C THR A 186 16.31 -12.36 12.42
N ASP A 187 17.32 -11.78 13.08
CA ASP A 187 18.71 -12.20 12.97
C ASP A 187 18.92 -13.58 13.60
N ALA A 188 18.44 -13.77 14.82
CA ALA A 188 18.48 -15.07 15.48
C ALA A 188 17.69 -16.15 14.70
N TYR A 189 16.60 -15.74 14.03
CA TYR A 189 15.83 -16.67 13.20
C TYR A 189 16.65 -17.19 12.02
N TYR A 190 17.29 -16.32 11.27
CA TYR A 190 18.09 -16.73 10.10
C TYR A 190 19.38 -17.46 10.53
N GLN A 191 20.05 -16.99 11.57
CA GLN A 191 21.24 -17.65 12.10
C GLN A 191 20.95 -19.06 12.60
N SER A 192 19.82 -19.27 13.30
CA SER A 192 19.43 -20.60 13.77
C SER A 192 19.16 -21.59 12.63
N ARG A 193 18.81 -21.10 11.43
CA ARG A 193 18.57 -21.91 10.23
C ARG A 193 19.81 -22.13 9.37
N SER A 194 20.74 -21.21 9.39
CA SER A 194 22.00 -21.31 8.62
C SER A 194 23.08 -22.13 9.32
N GLY A 195 22.81 -22.69 10.48
CA GLY A 195 23.75 -23.56 11.21
C GLY A 195 24.58 -22.87 12.26
N GLY A 196 24.27 -21.63 12.63
CA GLY A 196 24.90 -20.90 13.72
C GLY A 196 25.39 -19.50 13.36
N SER A 197 25.99 -18.83 14.32
CA SER A 197 26.69 -17.56 14.14
C SER A 197 27.96 -17.73 13.29
N GLY A 198 28.46 -16.63 12.70
CA GLY A 198 29.70 -16.68 11.89
C GLY A 198 30.95 -17.20 12.60
N ASP A 199 30.90 -17.34 13.92
CA ASP A 199 31.93 -17.98 14.77
C ASP A 199 31.69 -19.48 15.03
N GLY A 200 30.64 -20.06 14.42
CA GLY A 200 30.29 -21.48 14.57
C GLY A 200 29.51 -21.83 15.84
N THR A 201 29.11 -20.85 16.65
CA THR A 201 28.30 -21.11 17.84
C THR A 201 26.83 -21.35 17.45
N PRO A 202 26.18 -22.41 18.01
CA PRO A 202 24.75 -22.66 17.76
C PRO A 202 23.87 -21.53 18.31
N VAL A 203 23.08 -20.89 17.46
CA VAL A 203 22.12 -19.87 17.88
C VAL A 203 20.78 -20.52 18.19
N LYS A 204 20.24 -20.21 19.38
CA LYS A 204 18.93 -20.70 19.77
C LYS A 204 17.84 -20.07 18.92
N ALA A 205 16.89 -20.90 18.46
CA ALA A 205 15.74 -20.40 17.74
C ALA A 205 14.95 -19.35 18.56
N PRO A 206 14.58 -18.21 17.97
CA PRO A 206 13.89 -17.15 18.69
C PRO A 206 12.47 -17.54 19.08
N LYS A 207 11.92 -16.79 20.04
CA LYS A 207 10.53 -16.97 20.48
C LYS A 207 9.57 -16.58 19.38
N LYS A 208 8.49 -17.35 19.27
CA LYS A 208 7.35 -17.07 18.38
C LYS A 208 6.18 -16.62 19.23
N TYR A 209 5.52 -15.58 18.80
CA TYR A 209 4.34 -15.05 19.48
C TYR A 209 3.12 -15.27 18.59
N LEU A 210 2.04 -15.75 19.20
CA LEU A 210 0.77 -15.90 18.51
C LEU A 210 0.15 -14.52 18.30
N ILE A 211 -0.33 -14.27 17.09
CA ILE A 211 -1.05 -13.05 16.76
C ILE A 211 -2.41 -13.40 16.16
N ARG A 212 -3.37 -12.51 16.36
CA ARG A 212 -4.71 -12.61 15.79
C ARG A 212 -4.98 -11.45 14.87
N THR A 213 -5.87 -11.65 13.94
CA THR A 213 -6.45 -10.57 13.16
C THR A 213 -7.56 -9.92 13.99
N ALA A 214 -7.55 -8.61 14.01
CA ALA A 214 -8.56 -7.82 14.71
C ALA A 214 -9.88 -7.75 13.93
#